data_691de29a20b9b6b04dfc195627fc9bc7
#
_entry.id   691de29a20b9b6b04dfc195627fc9bc7
#
_cell.length_a   1.000
_cell.length_b   1.000
_cell.length_c   1.000
_cell.angle_alpha   90.00
_cell.angle_beta   90.00
_cell.angle_gamma   90.00
#
_symmetry.space_group_name_H-M   'P 1'
#
loop_
_entity.id
_entity.type
_entity.pdbx_description
1 polymer ?
#
loop_
_entity_poly.entity_id
_entity_poly.type
_entity_poly.pdbx_seq_one_letter_code
_entity_poly.pdbx_strand_id
1 'polypeptide(L)'
;MSVPDRGGVPAARTSDQQRLNELGYAQELKRKMSGFSNFAVSFTIISILTGCMTTYYLALYAGGGPAISIGWPLVGLMVLLVGLSMGEVCSSFPTAGGLYYWSAKLARRNGAAWSWFTGWFNLVGQIAVTASIDFGFALFFGAWLSLLNDDFVATPRWTFLFYATVLIVHALLNARGVNLVAKLNDISVWWHLAGVALIVGALVIIPDDHQSASMVFSEFRNETGWSFPGSGIYVFMVGLLLAQYTLTGYDASAHMTERRSTPPSPARAASSGPSGSR
;
A
#
# COMPACT_ATOMS: atom_id res chain seq x y z
N MET A 1 28.63 54.22 -2.03
CA MET A 1 29.38 53.19 -1.30
C MET A 1 28.50 51.91 -1.35
N SER A 2 28.73 51.08 -2.38
CA SER A 2 27.96 49.88 -2.65
C SER A 2 28.53 48.70 -1.88
N VAL A 3 27.71 48.04 -1.07
CA VAL A 3 28.09 46.81 -0.34
C VAL A 3 28.19 45.68 -1.36
N PRO A 4 29.31 44.92 -1.41
CA PRO A 4 29.45 43.81 -2.32
C PRO A 4 28.55 42.67 -1.85
N ASP A 5 27.72 42.19 -2.79
CA ASP A 5 26.94 40.95 -2.70
C ASP A 5 27.87 39.77 -2.40
N ARG A 6 27.73 39.19 -1.21
CA ARG A 6 28.42 37.95 -0.88
C ARG A 6 27.69 36.83 -1.63
N GLY A 7 28.17 36.55 -2.83
CA GLY A 7 27.76 35.40 -3.62
C GLY A 7 27.86 34.10 -2.83
N GLY A 8 26.78 33.72 -2.21
CA GLY A 8 26.64 32.41 -1.58
C GLY A 8 26.83 31.36 -2.67
N VAL A 9 27.85 30.52 -2.56
CA VAL A 9 28.06 29.34 -3.41
C VAL A 9 26.77 28.53 -3.40
N PRO A 10 26.13 28.29 -4.56
CA PRO A 10 24.89 27.51 -4.59
C PRO A 10 25.17 26.15 -3.97
N ALA A 11 24.42 25.77 -2.92
CA ALA A 11 24.50 24.43 -2.35
C ALA A 11 24.33 23.42 -3.51
N ALA A 12 25.32 22.51 -3.67
CA ALA A 12 25.28 21.52 -4.73
C ALA A 12 23.92 20.80 -4.73
N ARG A 13 23.14 21.00 -5.80
CA ARG A 13 21.83 20.38 -5.95
C ARG A 13 22.00 18.87 -5.94
N THR A 14 21.10 18.15 -5.27
CA THR A 14 21.07 16.69 -5.34
C THR A 14 20.71 16.26 -6.75
N SER A 15 21.10 15.07 -7.19
CA SER A 15 20.78 14.55 -8.53
C SER A 15 19.27 14.57 -8.81
N ASP A 16 18.45 14.28 -7.80
CA ASP A 16 16.99 14.32 -7.93
C ASP A 16 16.43 15.73 -8.09
N GLN A 17 17.05 16.75 -7.43
CA GLN A 17 16.64 18.15 -7.61
C GLN A 17 17.02 18.66 -8.99
N GLN A 18 18.15 18.23 -9.52
CA GLN A 18 18.55 18.54 -10.89
C GLN A 18 17.55 17.91 -11.88
N ARG A 19 17.18 16.64 -11.65
CA ARG A 19 16.22 15.95 -12.49
C ARG A 19 14.83 16.59 -12.46
N LEU A 20 14.31 16.97 -11.30
CA LEU A 20 13.04 17.71 -11.19
C LEU A 20 13.08 19.03 -11.94
N ASN A 21 14.17 19.80 -11.83
CA ASN A 21 14.34 21.07 -12.56
C ASN A 21 14.39 20.85 -14.10
N GLU A 22 15.07 19.80 -14.58
CA GLU A 22 15.10 19.43 -16.00
C GLU A 22 13.69 19.10 -16.53
N LEU A 23 12.83 18.53 -15.67
CA LEU A 23 11.45 18.24 -15.99
C LEU A 23 10.52 19.45 -15.88
N GLY A 24 11.05 20.63 -15.50
CA GLY A 24 10.29 21.85 -15.29
C GLY A 24 9.53 21.89 -13.96
N TYR A 25 9.89 21.00 -13.01
CA TYR A 25 9.28 20.92 -11.68
C TYR A 25 10.15 21.61 -10.63
N ALA A 26 9.54 22.47 -9.80
CA ALA A 26 10.18 22.99 -8.60
C ALA A 26 10.06 21.96 -7.46
N GLN A 27 11.11 21.82 -6.65
CA GLN A 27 11.05 21.02 -5.44
C GLN A 27 10.21 21.75 -4.39
N GLU A 28 8.93 21.39 -4.25
CA GLU A 28 8.01 22.05 -3.31
C GLU A 28 7.90 21.29 -1.97
N LEU A 29 8.03 19.97 -2.00
CA LEU A 29 7.84 19.15 -0.82
C LEU A 29 9.13 19.04 0.02
N LYS A 30 8.98 19.19 1.34
CA LYS A 30 10.10 19.07 2.29
C LYS A 30 10.59 17.62 2.34
N ARG A 31 11.87 17.38 2.04
CA ARG A 31 12.52 16.08 2.11
C ARG A 31 12.86 15.71 3.56
N LYS A 32 11.91 15.07 4.24
CA LYS A 32 12.07 14.61 5.63
C LYS A 32 11.87 13.11 5.81
N MET A 33 11.39 12.42 4.78
CA MET A 33 11.04 11.01 4.86
C MET A 33 12.29 10.14 4.68
N SER A 34 12.53 9.23 5.63
CA SER A 34 13.61 8.24 5.53
C SER A 34 13.28 7.18 4.47
N GLY A 35 14.26 6.40 4.03
CA GLY A 35 14.03 5.26 3.14
C GLY A 35 13.11 4.21 3.78
N PHE A 36 13.24 3.99 5.08
CA PHE A 36 12.37 3.07 5.83
C PHE A 36 10.93 3.60 5.89
N SER A 37 10.71 4.86 6.24
CA SER A 37 9.35 5.43 6.27
C SER A 37 8.69 5.42 4.89
N ASN A 38 9.45 5.61 3.81
CA ASN A 38 8.91 5.50 2.45
C ASN A 38 8.51 4.05 2.12
N PHE A 39 9.32 3.06 2.48
CA PHE A 39 8.97 1.65 2.38
C PHE A 39 7.75 1.32 3.24
N ALA A 40 7.70 1.81 4.48
CA ALA A 40 6.63 1.58 5.43
C ALA A 40 5.26 2.01 4.87
N VAL A 41 5.19 3.09 4.08
CA VAL A 41 3.93 3.53 3.45
C VAL A 41 3.35 2.46 2.55
N SER A 42 4.11 1.90 1.61
CA SER A 42 3.62 0.82 0.77
C SER A 42 3.35 -0.47 1.56
N PHE A 43 4.25 -0.83 2.47
CA PHE A 43 4.14 -2.06 3.25
C PHE A 43 2.88 -2.08 4.13
N THR A 44 2.50 -0.95 4.72
CA THR A 44 1.31 -0.87 5.58
C THR A 44 0.01 -0.81 4.79
N ILE A 45 0.04 -0.26 3.56
CA ILE A 45 -1.12 -0.28 2.66
C ILE A 45 -1.31 -1.68 2.07
N ILE A 46 -0.23 -2.41 1.74
CA ILE A 46 -0.27 -3.85 1.45
C ILE A 46 -0.69 -4.56 2.74
N SER A 47 -1.98 -4.66 2.96
CA SER A 47 -2.51 -5.09 4.25
C SER A 47 -2.69 -6.60 4.31
N ILE A 48 -1.65 -7.30 4.77
CA ILE A 48 -1.73 -8.75 4.99
C ILE A 48 -2.80 -9.08 6.04
N LEU A 49 -2.88 -8.32 7.13
CA LEU A 49 -3.86 -8.57 8.19
C LEU A 49 -5.28 -8.23 7.75
N THR A 50 -5.53 -6.99 7.34
CA THR A 50 -6.89 -6.56 7.00
C THR A 50 -7.28 -7.02 5.60
N GLY A 51 -6.46 -6.79 4.59
CA GLY A 51 -6.77 -7.13 3.20
C GLY A 51 -6.96 -8.63 2.99
N CYS A 52 -6.03 -9.45 3.51
CA CYS A 52 -6.14 -10.90 3.40
C CYS A 52 -7.34 -11.44 4.20
N MET A 53 -7.47 -11.05 5.47
CA MET A 53 -8.50 -11.59 6.35
C MET A 53 -9.92 -11.23 5.89
N THR A 54 -10.14 -10.01 5.41
CA THR A 54 -11.48 -9.57 4.98
C THR A 54 -11.93 -10.17 3.66
N THR A 55 -11.00 -10.60 2.80
CA THR A 55 -11.32 -11.17 1.48
C THR A 55 -10.98 -12.67 1.35
N TYR A 56 -10.49 -13.30 2.42
CA TYR A 56 -10.09 -14.70 2.42
C TYR A 56 -11.24 -15.65 2.02
N TYR A 57 -12.44 -15.36 2.54
CA TYR A 57 -13.64 -16.12 2.19
C TYR A 57 -13.93 -16.11 0.69
N LEU A 58 -13.62 -15.00 0.00
CA LEU A 58 -13.87 -14.86 -1.43
C LEU A 58 -13.07 -15.89 -2.24
N ALA A 59 -11.81 -16.09 -1.91
CA ALA A 59 -10.99 -17.09 -2.59
C ALA A 59 -11.41 -18.52 -2.25
N LEU A 60 -11.79 -18.81 -1.00
CA LEU A 60 -12.33 -20.11 -0.62
C LEU A 60 -13.63 -20.42 -1.35
N TYR A 61 -14.51 -19.43 -1.48
CA TYR A 61 -15.79 -19.53 -2.16
C TYR A 61 -15.64 -19.65 -3.68
N ALA A 62 -14.70 -18.89 -4.25
CA ALA A 62 -14.42 -18.85 -5.68
C ALA A 62 -13.00 -19.37 -5.96
N GLY A 63 -12.89 -20.68 -6.20
CA GLY A 63 -11.63 -21.34 -6.55
C GLY A 63 -11.05 -22.25 -5.47
N GLY A 64 -11.42 -22.09 -4.21
CA GLY A 64 -10.98 -22.96 -3.12
C GLY A 64 -9.49 -22.84 -2.79
N GLY A 65 -8.89 -23.96 -2.36
CA GLY A 65 -7.48 -24.07 -2.04
C GLY A 65 -6.54 -23.58 -3.15
N PRO A 66 -6.72 -23.98 -4.42
CA PRO A 66 -5.89 -23.52 -5.54
C PRO A 66 -5.89 -22.01 -5.77
N ALA A 67 -7.01 -21.30 -5.53
CA ALA A 67 -7.05 -19.84 -5.66
C ALA A 67 -6.15 -19.15 -4.63
N ILE A 68 -5.97 -19.77 -3.47
CA ILE A 68 -5.09 -19.26 -2.42
C ILE A 68 -3.64 -19.70 -2.65
N SER A 69 -3.40 -21.01 -2.77
CA SER A 69 -2.05 -21.58 -2.78
C SER A 69 -1.29 -21.33 -4.09
N ILE A 70 -1.97 -21.37 -5.24
CA ILE A 70 -1.40 -21.11 -6.56
C ILE A 70 -1.65 -19.68 -6.98
N GLY A 71 -2.85 -19.16 -6.72
CA GLY A 71 -3.27 -17.82 -7.10
C GLY A 71 -2.42 -16.72 -6.46
N TRP A 72 -2.07 -16.84 -5.20
CA TRP A 72 -1.24 -15.86 -4.50
C TRP A 72 0.16 -15.70 -5.11
N PRO A 73 0.96 -16.76 -5.28
CA PRO A 73 2.25 -16.65 -5.96
C PRO A 73 2.13 -16.12 -7.38
N LEU A 74 1.09 -16.52 -8.12
CA LEU A 74 0.86 -16.04 -9.48
C LEU A 74 0.60 -14.53 -9.52
N VAL A 75 -0.32 -14.04 -8.71
CA VAL A 75 -0.60 -12.59 -8.61
C VAL A 75 0.60 -11.85 -8.06
N GLY A 76 1.28 -12.40 -7.03
CA GLY A 76 2.48 -11.81 -6.46
C GLY A 76 3.59 -11.63 -7.49
N LEU A 77 3.81 -12.62 -8.35
CA LEU A 77 4.78 -12.51 -9.45
C LEU A 77 4.39 -11.41 -10.45
N MET A 78 3.12 -11.35 -10.84
CA MET A 78 2.63 -10.29 -11.75
C MET A 78 2.79 -8.90 -11.15
N VAL A 79 2.42 -8.72 -9.88
CA VAL A 79 2.59 -7.44 -9.17
C VAL A 79 4.06 -7.08 -9.05
N LEU A 80 4.95 -8.05 -8.79
CA LEU A 80 6.40 -7.83 -8.74
C LEU A 80 6.94 -7.32 -10.08
N LEU A 81 6.55 -7.93 -11.20
CA LEU A 81 6.97 -7.50 -12.54
C LEU A 81 6.51 -6.07 -12.85
N VAL A 82 5.26 -5.74 -12.51
CA VAL A 82 4.74 -4.37 -12.65
C VAL A 82 5.50 -3.41 -11.74
N GLY A 83 5.74 -3.78 -10.47
CA GLY A 83 6.48 -2.98 -9.51
C GLY A 83 7.91 -2.67 -9.95
N LEU A 84 8.61 -3.64 -10.54
CA LEU A 84 9.95 -3.45 -11.10
C LEU A 84 9.92 -2.43 -12.25
N SER A 85 8.98 -2.56 -13.19
CA SER A 85 8.81 -1.60 -14.29
C SER A 85 8.45 -0.20 -13.76
N MET A 86 7.61 -0.11 -12.74
CA MET A 86 7.27 1.16 -12.08
C MET A 86 8.48 1.79 -11.38
N GLY A 87 9.38 0.97 -10.81
CA GLY A 87 10.62 1.43 -10.20
C GLY A 87 11.53 2.14 -11.20
N GLU A 88 11.66 1.63 -12.43
CA GLU A 88 12.39 2.29 -13.52
C GLU A 88 11.77 3.64 -13.91
N VAL A 89 10.44 3.67 -14.07
CA VAL A 89 9.71 4.89 -14.39
C VAL A 89 9.83 5.91 -13.27
N CYS A 90 9.70 5.48 -12.01
CA CYS A 90 9.85 6.33 -10.84
C CYS A 90 11.25 6.96 -10.74
N SER A 91 12.30 6.22 -11.09
CA SER A 91 13.68 6.74 -11.12
C SER A 91 13.87 7.81 -12.21
N SER A 92 13.15 7.67 -13.32
CA SER A 92 13.19 8.62 -14.45
C SER A 92 12.36 9.87 -14.19
N PHE A 93 11.25 9.73 -13.47
CA PHE A 93 10.28 10.78 -13.17
C PHE A 93 9.93 10.80 -11.68
N PRO A 94 10.82 11.27 -10.79
CA PRO A 94 10.62 11.22 -9.34
C PRO A 94 9.69 12.35 -8.85
N THR A 95 8.49 12.44 -9.42
CA THR A 95 7.49 13.48 -9.12
C THR A 95 6.41 12.95 -8.19
N ALA A 96 5.87 13.80 -7.31
CA ALA A 96 4.73 13.48 -6.44
C ALA A 96 3.45 13.10 -7.22
N GLY A 97 3.35 13.51 -8.48
CA GLY A 97 2.24 13.14 -9.36
C GLY A 97 2.18 11.65 -9.70
N GLY A 98 3.28 10.89 -9.49
CA GLY A 98 3.33 9.46 -9.68
C GLY A 98 2.69 9.00 -10.99
N LEU A 99 1.81 8.01 -10.91
CA LEU A 99 1.11 7.39 -12.07
C LEU A 99 0.40 8.40 -12.98
N TYR A 100 -0.21 9.44 -12.39
CA TYR A 100 -0.87 10.50 -13.14
C TYR A 100 0.10 11.23 -14.06
N TYR A 101 1.25 11.63 -13.55
CA TYR A 101 2.29 12.32 -14.33
C TYR A 101 2.95 11.40 -15.35
N TRP A 102 3.26 10.16 -14.96
CA TRP A 102 3.91 9.19 -15.82
C TRP A 102 3.06 8.84 -17.03
N SER A 103 1.75 8.64 -16.84
CA SER A 103 0.84 8.34 -17.96
C SER A 103 0.78 9.47 -18.98
N ALA A 104 0.85 10.74 -18.54
CA ALA A 104 0.94 11.88 -19.43
C ALA A 104 2.24 11.90 -20.26
N LYS A 105 3.37 11.56 -19.62
CA LYS A 105 4.71 11.65 -20.24
C LYS A 105 5.07 10.47 -21.12
N LEU A 106 4.61 9.26 -20.75
CA LEU A 106 4.90 8.02 -21.48
C LEU A 106 3.98 7.84 -22.69
N ALA A 107 2.79 8.45 -22.69
CA ALA A 107 1.86 8.35 -23.78
C ALA A 107 2.37 9.10 -25.03
N ARG A 108 2.52 8.38 -26.16
CA ARG A 108 2.93 8.97 -27.43
C ARG A 108 1.88 9.92 -28.02
N ARG A 109 0.60 9.68 -27.76
CA ARG A 109 -0.54 10.49 -28.21
C ARG A 109 -1.54 10.63 -27.07
N ASN A 110 -2.23 11.76 -27.03
CA ASN A 110 -3.30 12.03 -26.05
C ASN A 110 -2.86 11.88 -24.58
N GLY A 111 -1.63 12.31 -24.23
CA GLY A 111 -1.10 12.21 -22.87
C GLY A 111 -2.04 12.82 -21.80
N ALA A 112 -2.71 13.94 -22.12
CA ALA A 112 -3.68 14.56 -21.24
C ALA A 112 -4.89 13.64 -20.93
N ALA A 113 -5.41 12.93 -21.94
CA ALA A 113 -6.52 11.99 -21.75
C ALA A 113 -6.08 10.78 -20.88
N TRP A 114 -4.91 10.19 -21.19
CA TRP A 114 -4.38 9.09 -20.38
C TRP A 114 -4.15 9.49 -18.93
N SER A 115 -3.58 10.67 -18.70
CA SER A 115 -3.39 11.23 -17.36
C SER A 115 -4.72 11.42 -16.64
N TRP A 116 -5.74 11.97 -17.31
CA TRP A 116 -7.06 12.17 -16.76
C TRP A 116 -7.71 10.85 -16.31
N PHE A 117 -7.71 9.84 -17.20
CA PHE A 117 -8.26 8.52 -16.85
C PHE A 117 -7.49 7.88 -15.69
N THR A 118 -6.16 7.91 -15.72
CA THR A 118 -5.32 7.36 -14.65
C THR A 118 -5.63 8.06 -13.31
N GLY A 119 -5.76 9.38 -13.31
CA GLY A 119 -6.11 10.15 -12.13
C GLY A 119 -7.46 9.76 -11.55
N TRP A 120 -8.49 9.63 -12.39
CA TRP A 120 -9.82 9.22 -11.96
C TRP A 120 -9.86 7.79 -11.45
N PHE A 121 -9.27 6.83 -12.15
CA PHE A 121 -9.22 5.44 -11.67
C PHE A 121 -8.46 5.32 -10.35
N ASN A 122 -7.35 6.05 -10.20
CA ASN A 122 -6.61 6.07 -8.96
C ASN A 122 -7.46 6.66 -7.81
N LEU A 123 -8.12 7.80 -8.03
CA LEU A 123 -8.98 8.42 -7.03
C LEU A 123 -10.13 7.50 -6.59
N VAL A 124 -10.86 6.92 -7.54
CA VAL A 124 -11.95 5.98 -7.24
C VAL A 124 -11.42 4.75 -6.52
N GLY A 125 -10.27 4.23 -6.94
CA GLY A 125 -9.60 3.12 -6.28
C GLY A 125 -9.24 3.44 -4.82
N GLN A 126 -8.68 4.61 -4.54
CA GLN A 126 -8.34 5.04 -3.18
C GLN A 126 -9.58 5.21 -2.29
N ILE A 127 -10.66 5.76 -2.83
CA ILE A 127 -11.94 5.85 -2.11
C ILE A 127 -12.47 4.45 -1.77
N ALA A 128 -12.48 3.55 -2.76
CA ALA A 128 -12.97 2.19 -2.58
C ALA A 128 -12.14 1.38 -1.57
N VAL A 129 -10.81 1.48 -1.63
CA VAL A 129 -9.90 0.80 -0.68
C VAL A 129 -10.13 1.32 0.74
N THR A 130 -10.17 2.64 0.94
CA THR A 130 -10.41 3.23 2.27
C THR A 130 -11.75 2.78 2.83
N ALA A 131 -12.81 2.87 2.04
CA ALA A 131 -14.12 2.42 2.45
C ALA A 131 -14.15 0.93 2.82
N SER A 132 -13.51 0.09 2.03
CA SER A 132 -13.45 -1.36 2.23
C SER A 132 -12.68 -1.76 3.49
N ILE A 133 -11.53 -1.13 3.75
CA ILE A 133 -10.70 -1.41 4.93
C ILE A 133 -11.43 -1.01 6.21
N ASP A 134 -12.02 0.18 6.24
CA ASP A 134 -12.75 0.68 7.40
C ASP A 134 -14.02 -0.15 7.67
N PHE A 135 -14.69 -0.60 6.60
CA PHE A 135 -15.82 -1.51 6.74
C PHE A 135 -15.38 -2.89 7.28
N GLY A 136 -14.27 -3.43 6.77
CA GLY A 136 -13.66 -4.66 7.28
C GLY A 136 -13.32 -4.56 8.77
N PHE A 137 -12.71 -3.44 9.19
CA PHE A 137 -12.47 -3.18 10.61
C PHE A 137 -13.77 -3.22 11.42
N ALA A 138 -14.83 -2.56 10.94
CA ALA A 138 -16.11 -2.50 11.66
C ALA A 138 -16.73 -3.90 11.85
N LEU A 139 -16.60 -4.79 10.86
CA LEU A 139 -17.06 -6.18 10.97
C LEU A 139 -16.27 -6.96 12.02
N PHE A 140 -14.94 -6.91 11.97
CA PHE A 140 -14.09 -7.63 12.93
C PHE A 140 -14.21 -7.08 14.34
N PHE A 141 -14.34 -5.76 14.47
CA PHE A 141 -14.54 -5.12 15.76
C PHE A 141 -15.89 -5.52 16.40
N GLY A 142 -16.95 -5.58 15.59
CA GLY A 142 -18.24 -6.09 16.05
C GLY A 142 -18.16 -7.56 16.46
N ALA A 143 -17.51 -8.42 15.69
CA ALA A 143 -17.30 -9.82 16.05
C ALA A 143 -16.47 -9.97 17.33
N TRP A 144 -15.41 -9.17 17.48
CA TRP A 144 -14.60 -9.17 18.69
C TRP A 144 -15.39 -8.77 19.94
N LEU A 145 -16.25 -7.74 19.84
CA LEU A 145 -17.14 -7.36 20.95
C LEU A 145 -18.12 -8.47 21.31
N SER A 146 -18.65 -9.22 20.33
CA SER A 146 -19.53 -10.36 20.59
C SER A 146 -18.82 -11.51 21.32
N LEU A 147 -17.48 -11.63 21.17
CA LEU A 147 -16.70 -12.62 21.94
C LEU A 147 -16.42 -12.18 23.38
N LEU A 148 -16.44 -10.87 23.65
CA LEU A 148 -16.19 -10.34 25.00
C LEU A 148 -17.47 -10.17 25.82
N ASN A 149 -18.60 -10.04 25.16
CA ASN A 149 -19.90 -9.78 25.80
C ASN A 149 -20.99 -10.58 25.08
N ASP A 150 -21.49 -11.60 25.74
CA ASP A 150 -22.52 -12.50 25.21
C ASP A 150 -23.86 -11.79 24.91
N ASP A 151 -24.12 -10.65 25.57
CA ASP A 151 -25.32 -9.83 25.31
C ASP A 151 -25.18 -8.92 24.09
N PHE A 152 -23.98 -8.77 23.54
CA PHE A 152 -23.73 -7.93 22.38
C PHE A 152 -23.92 -8.72 21.08
N VAL A 153 -24.87 -8.28 20.26
CA VAL A 153 -25.10 -8.81 18.91
C VAL A 153 -24.65 -7.80 17.87
N ALA A 154 -23.70 -8.17 17.02
CA ALA A 154 -23.24 -7.35 15.92
C ALA A 154 -24.33 -7.24 14.83
N THR A 155 -25.08 -6.15 14.86
CA THR A 155 -26.12 -5.84 13.86
C THR A 155 -25.57 -4.89 12.79
N PRO A 156 -26.18 -4.80 11.59
CA PRO A 156 -25.80 -3.84 10.56
C PRO A 156 -25.76 -2.38 11.07
N ARG A 157 -26.58 -2.03 12.05
CA ARG A 157 -26.61 -0.70 12.68
C ARG A 157 -25.31 -0.45 13.47
N TRP A 158 -24.83 -1.42 14.23
CA TRP A 158 -23.57 -1.32 14.96
C TRP A 158 -22.38 -1.28 14.01
N THR A 159 -22.39 -2.12 12.97
CA THR A 159 -21.35 -2.10 11.93
C THR A 159 -21.26 -0.72 11.27
N PHE A 160 -22.40 -0.13 10.91
CA PHE A 160 -22.44 1.23 10.34
C PHE A 160 -21.89 2.29 11.31
N LEU A 161 -22.24 2.20 12.59
CA LEU A 161 -21.76 3.15 13.61
C LEU A 161 -20.22 3.06 13.76
N PHE A 162 -19.68 1.85 13.86
CA PHE A 162 -18.23 1.65 13.94
C PHE A 162 -17.52 2.15 12.69
N TYR A 163 -18.03 1.81 11.51
CA TYR A 163 -17.53 2.28 10.23
C TYR A 163 -17.51 3.81 10.13
N ALA A 164 -18.62 4.47 10.43
CA ALA A 164 -18.69 5.93 10.39
C ALA A 164 -17.74 6.58 11.39
N THR A 165 -17.63 6.02 12.60
CA THR A 165 -16.72 6.51 13.63
C THR A 165 -15.26 6.44 13.18
N VAL A 166 -14.85 5.32 12.60
CA VAL A 166 -13.46 5.14 12.12
C VAL A 166 -13.16 6.09 10.96
N LEU A 167 -14.08 6.23 10.00
CA LEU A 167 -13.91 7.20 8.91
C LEU A 167 -13.73 8.64 9.42
N ILE A 168 -14.53 9.05 10.41
CA ILE A 168 -14.38 10.38 11.02
C ILE A 168 -13.03 10.52 11.72
N VAL A 169 -12.61 9.52 12.49
CA VAL A 169 -11.31 9.54 13.17
C VAL A 169 -10.17 9.61 12.14
N HIS A 170 -10.21 8.81 11.08
CA HIS A 170 -9.21 8.85 10.01
C HIS A 170 -9.19 10.22 9.30
N ALA A 171 -10.35 10.80 9.01
CA ALA A 171 -10.43 12.14 8.41
C ALA A 171 -9.78 13.21 9.31
N LEU A 172 -10.08 13.18 10.62
CA LEU A 172 -9.52 14.13 11.59
C LEU A 172 -8.00 13.93 11.77
N LEU A 173 -7.53 12.69 11.84
CA LEU A 173 -6.10 12.38 11.93
C LEU A 173 -5.35 12.88 10.70
N ASN A 174 -5.87 12.66 9.51
CA ASN A 174 -5.24 13.12 8.27
C ASN A 174 -5.28 14.65 8.13
N ALA A 175 -6.37 15.29 8.57
CA ALA A 175 -6.50 16.75 8.48
C ALA A 175 -5.57 17.50 9.44
N ARG A 176 -5.31 16.96 10.64
CA ARG A 176 -4.59 17.69 11.71
C ARG A 176 -3.37 16.98 12.25
N GLY A 177 -3.23 15.69 12.03
CA GLY A 177 -2.26 14.82 12.69
C GLY A 177 -1.17 14.24 11.80
N VAL A 178 -0.72 14.93 10.73
CA VAL A 178 0.24 14.39 9.74
C VAL A 178 1.48 13.77 10.38
N ASN A 179 2.04 14.38 11.41
CA ASN A 179 3.19 13.83 12.13
C ASN A 179 2.86 12.57 12.93
N LEU A 180 1.64 12.52 13.49
CA LEU A 180 1.14 11.34 14.22
C LEU A 180 0.89 10.19 13.24
N VAL A 181 0.25 10.47 12.10
CA VAL A 181 0.03 9.49 11.02
C VAL A 181 1.34 8.87 10.56
N ALA A 182 2.40 9.67 10.36
CA ALA A 182 3.71 9.16 9.98
C ALA A 182 4.30 8.20 11.03
N LYS A 183 4.19 8.54 12.31
CA LYS A 183 4.66 7.66 13.41
C LYS A 183 3.82 6.37 13.51
N LEU A 184 2.50 6.49 13.39
CA LEU A 184 1.61 5.33 13.39
C LEU A 184 1.91 4.40 12.21
N ASN A 185 2.24 4.96 11.05
CA ASN A 185 2.64 4.18 9.89
C ASN A 185 3.93 3.38 10.14
N ASP A 186 4.96 3.99 10.73
CA ASP A 186 6.20 3.29 11.07
C ASP A 186 5.98 2.17 12.11
N ILE A 187 5.10 2.38 13.11
CA ILE A 187 4.70 1.37 14.09
C ILE A 187 3.91 0.25 13.44
N SER A 188 3.04 0.57 12.49
CA SER A 188 2.16 -0.37 11.80
C SER A 188 2.94 -1.48 11.08
N VAL A 189 4.15 -1.21 10.58
CA VAL A 189 5.01 -2.25 9.97
C VAL A 189 5.29 -3.37 10.98
N TRP A 190 5.71 -3.01 12.17
CA TRP A 190 6.03 -3.99 13.22
C TRP A 190 4.78 -4.72 13.71
N TRP A 191 3.67 -3.99 13.81
CA TRP A 191 2.38 -4.58 14.15
C TRP A 191 1.92 -5.62 13.12
N HIS A 192 2.10 -5.34 11.82
CA HIS A 192 1.80 -6.31 10.76
C HIS A 192 2.67 -7.55 10.85
N LEU A 193 3.97 -7.40 11.03
CA LEU A 193 4.89 -8.54 11.17
C LEU A 193 4.56 -9.39 12.38
N ALA A 194 4.38 -8.76 13.54
CA ALA A 194 4.03 -9.45 14.78
C ALA A 194 2.65 -10.11 14.70
N GLY A 195 1.65 -9.41 14.16
CA GLY A 195 0.29 -9.93 14.00
C GLY A 195 0.22 -11.12 13.05
N VAL A 196 0.92 -11.07 11.91
CA VAL A 196 1.00 -12.22 11.00
C VAL A 196 1.69 -13.41 11.67
N ALA A 197 2.82 -13.18 12.34
CA ALA A 197 3.53 -14.25 13.03
C ALA A 197 2.66 -14.89 14.14
N LEU A 198 1.92 -14.07 14.89
CA LEU A 198 0.99 -14.55 15.91
C LEU A 198 -0.15 -15.39 15.32
N ILE A 199 -0.81 -14.90 14.26
CA ILE A 199 -1.94 -15.60 13.63
C ILE A 199 -1.45 -16.91 13.00
N VAL A 200 -0.37 -16.88 12.21
CA VAL A 200 0.16 -18.09 11.58
C VAL A 200 0.64 -19.08 12.65
N GLY A 201 1.35 -18.60 13.68
CA GLY A 201 1.78 -19.44 14.79
C GLY A 201 0.61 -20.09 15.54
N ALA A 202 -0.44 -19.32 15.81
CA ALA A 202 -1.66 -19.86 16.44
C ALA A 202 -2.35 -20.91 15.57
N LEU A 203 -2.48 -20.67 14.25
CA LEU A 203 -3.10 -21.60 13.32
C LEU A 203 -2.28 -22.89 13.10
N VAL A 204 -0.97 -22.83 13.31
CA VAL A 204 -0.10 -24.02 13.23
C VAL A 204 -0.09 -24.82 14.54
N ILE A 205 -0.17 -24.15 15.68
CA ILE A 205 0.06 -24.79 17.00
C ILE A 205 -1.25 -25.23 17.66
N ILE A 206 -2.32 -24.45 17.55
CA ILE A 206 -3.56 -24.66 18.33
C ILE A 206 -4.43 -25.79 17.76
N PRO A 207 -4.68 -25.91 16.43
CA PRO A 207 -5.50 -27.00 15.90
C PRO A 207 -4.79 -28.35 16.00
N ASP A 208 -5.50 -29.35 16.50
CA ASP A 208 -5.00 -30.74 16.54
C ASP A 208 -4.96 -31.35 15.12
N ASP A 209 -5.85 -30.95 14.23
CA ASP A 209 -5.95 -31.45 12.85
C ASP A 209 -5.69 -30.34 11.83
N HIS A 210 -4.89 -30.67 10.81
CA HIS A 210 -4.61 -29.80 9.69
C HIS A 210 -5.18 -30.38 8.39
N GLN A 211 -5.61 -29.52 7.48
CA GLN A 211 -6.12 -29.94 6.19
C GLN A 211 -5.02 -30.58 5.32
N SER A 212 -5.43 -31.53 4.48
CA SER A 212 -4.50 -32.23 3.59
C SER A 212 -3.90 -31.29 2.54
N ALA A 213 -2.70 -31.62 2.05
CA ALA A 213 -2.09 -30.91 0.93
C ALA A 213 -2.99 -30.97 -0.35
N SER A 214 -3.74 -32.08 -0.53
CA SER A 214 -4.69 -32.19 -1.63
C SER A 214 -5.80 -31.12 -1.55
N MET A 215 -6.34 -30.84 -0.38
CA MET A 215 -7.32 -29.78 -0.18
C MET A 215 -6.72 -28.40 -0.55
N VAL A 216 -5.48 -28.15 -0.15
CA VAL A 216 -4.82 -26.87 -0.38
C VAL A 216 -4.46 -26.63 -1.85
N PHE A 217 -4.03 -27.67 -2.59
CA PHE A 217 -3.49 -27.49 -3.94
C PHE A 217 -4.40 -27.97 -5.07
N SER A 218 -5.37 -28.85 -4.79
CA SER A 218 -6.15 -29.52 -5.84
C SER A 218 -7.65 -29.37 -5.72
N GLU A 219 -8.17 -29.07 -4.52
CA GLU A 219 -9.61 -29.01 -4.31
C GLU A 219 -10.17 -27.67 -4.78
N PHE A 220 -10.57 -27.63 -6.04
CA PHE A 220 -11.24 -26.48 -6.62
C PHE A 220 -12.70 -26.42 -6.15
N ARG A 221 -13.11 -25.24 -5.66
CA ARG A 221 -14.49 -24.99 -5.22
C ARG A 221 -15.14 -23.90 -6.06
N ASN A 222 -16.38 -24.12 -6.43
CA ASN A 222 -17.22 -23.12 -7.08
C ASN A 222 -18.56 -23.05 -6.35
N GLU A 223 -18.63 -22.18 -5.37
CA GLU A 223 -19.85 -21.91 -4.61
C GLU A 223 -20.56 -20.64 -5.09
N THR A 224 -20.11 -20.05 -6.22
CA THR A 224 -20.69 -18.83 -6.79
C THR A 224 -22.04 -19.05 -7.48
N GLY A 225 -22.39 -20.29 -7.76
CA GLY A 225 -23.58 -20.64 -8.54
C GLY A 225 -23.43 -20.41 -10.05
N TRP A 226 -22.28 -19.92 -10.52
CA TRP A 226 -22.04 -19.72 -11.96
C TRP A 226 -21.68 -21.03 -12.65
N SER A 227 -22.46 -21.41 -13.67
CA SER A 227 -22.34 -22.68 -14.39
C SER A 227 -22.46 -22.51 -15.91
N PHE A 228 -21.70 -21.61 -16.49
CA PHE A 228 -21.60 -21.41 -17.94
C PHE A 228 -20.29 -22.03 -18.49
N PRO A 229 -20.16 -22.28 -19.81
CA PRO A 229 -18.91 -22.78 -20.38
C PRO A 229 -17.73 -21.89 -20.05
N GLY A 230 -16.68 -22.46 -19.45
CA GLY A 230 -15.51 -21.70 -18.97
C GLY A 230 -15.68 -21.05 -17.59
N SER A 231 -16.81 -21.26 -16.91
CA SER A 231 -17.05 -20.69 -15.58
C SER A 231 -15.96 -21.02 -14.56
N GLY A 232 -15.33 -22.18 -14.62
CA GLY A 232 -14.25 -22.57 -13.72
C GLY A 232 -13.05 -21.61 -13.79
N ILE A 233 -12.65 -21.20 -14.99
CA ILE A 233 -11.56 -20.21 -15.18
C ILE A 233 -11.99 -18.85 -14.62
N TYR A 234 -13.20 -18.42 -14.94
CA TYR A 234 -13.73 -17.14 -14.46
C TYR A 234 -13.84 -17.12 -12.93
N VAL A 235 -14.34 -18.18 -12.32
CA VAL A 235 -14.43 -18.34 -10.86
C VAL A 235 -13.03 -18.30 -10.22
N PHE A 236 -12.05 -19.02 -10.81
CA PHE A 236 -10.68 -18.95 -10.35
C PHE A 236 -10.13 -17.52 -10.41
N MET A 237 -10.35 -16.78 -11.51
CA MET A 237 -9.95 -15.37 -11.63
C MET A 237 -10.60 -14.48 -10.57
N VAL A 238 -11.86 -14.74 -10.20
CA VAL A 238 -12.52 -14.05 -9.08
C VAL A 238 -11.83 -14.37 -7.75
N GLY A 239 -11.43 -15.62 -7.53
CA GLY A 239 -10.65 -16.00 -6.35
C GLY A 239 -9.31 -15.28 -6.23
N LEU A 240 -8.67 -14.93 -7.36
CA LEU A 240 -7.42 -14.14 -7.37
C LEU A 240 -7.59 -12.73 -6.81
N LEU A 241 -8.83 -12.20 -6.70
CA LEU A 241 -9.10 -10.90 -6.11
C LEU A 241 -8.63 -10.81 -4.65
N LEU A 242 -8.57 -11.92 -3.92
CA LEU A 242 -7.95 -11.97 -2.59
C LEU A 242 -6.50 -11.43 -2.62
N ALA A 243 -5.67 -12.01 -3.47
CA ALA A 243 -4.26 -11.62 -3.58
C ALA A 243 -4.12 -10.23 -4.19
N GLN A 244 -4.91 -9.90 -5.22
CA GLN A 244 -4.90 -8.60 -5.86
C GLN A 244 -5.28 -7.48 -4.88
N TYR A 245 -6.32 -7.68 -4.08
CA TYR A 245 -6.76 -6.72 -3.07
C TYR A 245 -5.71 -6.56 -1.97
N THR A 246 -5.15 -7.65 -1.47
CA THR A 246 -4.12 -7.62 -0.42
C THR A 246 -2.86 -6.88 -0.87
N LEU A 247 -2.43 -7.07 -2.12
CA LEU A 247 -1.23 -6.45 -2.67
C LEU A 247 -1.47 -5.02 -3.20
N THR A 248 -2.70 -4.51 -3.18
CA THR A 248 -3.01 -3.13 -3.59
C THR A 248 -2.25 -2.12 -2.73
N GLY A 249 -1.72 -1.06 -3.36
CA GLY A 249 -1.00 0.03 -2.67
C GLY A 249 0.53 -0.12 -2.69
N TYR A 250 1.08 -1.09 -3.42
CA TYR A 250 2.53 -1.22 -3.61
C TYR A 250 3.16 0.00 -4.30
N ASP A 251 2.37 0.80 -5.02
CA ASP A 251 2.76 2.03 -5.71
C ASP A 251 2.83 3.26 -4.79
N ALA A 252 2.32 3.19 -3.55
CA ALA A 252 2.22 4.33 -2.66
C ALA A 252 3.58 4.98 -2.34
N SER A 253 4.65 4.19 -2.24
CA SER A 253 6.02 4.70 -2.03
C SER A 253 6.51 5.56 -3.20
N ALA A 254 6.02 5.32 -4.42
CA ALA A 254 6.36 6.10 -5.59
C ALA A 254 5.79 7.53 -5.52
N HIS A 255 4.58 7.70 -4.99
CA HIS A 255 3.97 9.01 -4.75
C HIS A 255 4.68 9.83 -3.66
N MET A 256 5.46 9.16 -2.81
CA MET A 256 6.22 9.80 -1.73
C MET A 256 7.68 10.07 -2.10
N THR A 257 8.12 9.75 -3.31
CA THR A 257 9.53 9.84 -3.75
C THR A 257 10.09 11.26 -3.60
N GLU A 258 9.31 12.29 -3.92
CA GLU A 258 9.72 13.68 -3.79
C GLU A 258 9.99 14.09 -2.32
N ARG A 259 9.34 13.42 -1.35
CA ARG A 259 9.53 13.67 0.10
C ARG A 259 10.70 12.90 0.69
N ARG A 260 11.29 11.96 -0.05
CA ARG A 260 12.37 11.12 0.42
C ARG A 260 13.66 11.94 0.57
N SER A 261 14.31 11.86 1.72
CA SER A 261 15.66 12.39 1.93
C SER A 261 16.66 11.49 1.19
N THR A 262 17.46 12.09 0.30
CA THR A 262 18.58 11.37 -0.32
C THR A 262 19.65 11.11 0.75
N PRO A 263 20.14 9.87 0.93
CA PRO A 263 21.25 9.62 1.83
C PRO A 263 22.46 10.49 1.42
N PRO A 264 23.25 11.03 2.37
CA PRO A 264 24.48 11.73 2.02
C PRO A 264 25.36 10.79 1.19
N SER A 265 25.90 11.29 0.07
CA SER A 265 26.85 10.52 -0.71
C SER A 265 28.06 10.15 0.17
N PRO A 266 28.72 9.00 -0.05
CA PRO A 266 29.91 8.61 0.72
C PRO A 266 30.98 9.70 0.77
N ALA A 267 31.12 10.51 -0.29
CA ALA A 267 32.02 11.67 -0.34
C ALA A 267 31.61 12.79 0.64
N ARG A 268 30.32 12.98 0.96
CA ARG A 268 29.85 13.95 1.96
C ARG A 268 29.97 13.44 3.39
N ALA A 269 29.78 12.14 3.61
CA ALA A 269 30.00 11.53 4.92
C ALA A 269 31.47 11.63 5.34
N ALA A 270 32.39 11.54 4.39
CA ALA A 270 33.85 11.72 4.63
C ALA A 270 34.23 13.16 4.90
N SER A 271 33.52 14.18 4.39
CA SER A 271 33.81 15.60 4.58
C SER A 271 33.19 16.22 5.83
N SER A 272 32.25 15.53 6.48
CA SER A 272 31.61 15.93 7.75
C SER A 272 32.25 15.28 8.98
N GLY A 273 33.54 14.93 8.93
CA GLY A 273 34.32 14.57 10.09
C GLY A 273 34.29 15.71 11.14
N PRO A 274 34.40 15.39 12.45
CA PRO A 274 34.22 16.37 13.52
C PRO A 274 35.15 17.55 13.28
N SER A 275 34.58 18.72 13.03
CA SER A 275 35.34 19.97 13.05
C SER A 275 35.86 20.12 14.46
N GLY A 276 37.14 19.79 14.62
CA GLY A 276 37.85 19.96 15.89
C GLY A 276 37.74 21.43 16.33
N SER A 277 37.20 21.58 17.50
CA SER A 277 37.25 22.79 18.29
C SER A 277 38.73 23.24 18.41
N ARG A 278 39.04 24.38 17.87
CA ARG A 278 40.12 25.24 18.34
C ARG A 278 39.58 26.64 18.60
#